data_3ec211c9e5da69e31d6d3219b6f6fc36
#
_entry.id   3ec211c9e5da69e31d6d3219b6f6fc36
#
_cell.length_a   1.000
_cell.length_b   1.000
_cell.length_c   1.000
_cell.angle_alpha   90.00
_cell.angle_beta   90.00
_cell.angle_gamma   90.00
#
_symmetry.space_group_name_H-M   'P 1'
#
loop_
_entity.id
_entity.type
_entity.pdbx_description
1 polymer ?
#
loop_
_entity_poly.entity_id
_entity_poly.type
_entity_poly.pdbx_seq_one_letter_code
_entity_poly.pdbx_strand_id
1 'polypeptide(L)'
;HDGTLVIEDLRPVSAEPGLPEQTLPPVACRPDDLGPALAEGISRALAPYSLGAAAERQDQDETTTPLAELLGVDDPRAIDPRTAWSPRSPRDFLRVPIGSDDSGATVLLDLKESAQLGVGPHGLCVGATGSGKSELLRTLVAALASTHGPEDLSMILIDYKGGAAFAPFAPLPHVVGLMDNLADDAGLVERARASIAAEVVRRQKQL
;
A
#
# COMPACT_ATOMS: atom_id res chain seq x y z
N HIS A 1 -22.65 24.87 3.42
CA HIS A 1 -22.45 23.63 4.18
C HIS A 1 -22.36 23.97 5.64
N ASP A 2 -23.27 23.47 6.46
CA ASP A 2 -23.40 23.79 7.90
C ASP A 2 -22.43 22.95 8.78
N GLY A 3 -21.53 22.17 8.20
CA GLY A 3 -20.55 21.36 8.90
C GLY A 3 -21.13 20.15 9.66
N THR A 4 -22.38 19.76 9.37
CA THR A 4 -23.02 18.63 10.04
C THR A 4 -22.58 17.31 9.39
N LEU A 5 -22.04 16.39 10.19
CA LEU A 5 -21.78 15.00 9.81
C LEU A 5 -23.00 14.15 10.18
N VAL A 6 -23.52 13.41 9.24
CA VAL A 6 -24.62 12.47 9.48
C VAL A 6 -24.07 11.04 9.27
N ILE A 7 -24.20 10.22 10.33
CA ILE A 7 -23.83 8.80 10.27
C ILE A 7 -25.13 8.01 10.09
N GLU A 8 -25.26 7.34 8.97
CA GLU A 8 -26.42 6.52 8.63
C GLU A 8 -26.06 5.02 8.72
N ASP A 9 -27.06 4.19 8.85
CA ASP A 9 -26.96 2.71 8.80
C ASP A 9 -26.10 2.06 9.92
N LEU A 10 -26.23 2.58 11.15
CA LEU A 10 -25.60 1.97 12.32
C LEU A 10 -26.38 0.73 12.78
N ARG A 11 -25.67 -0.38 13.05
CA ARG A 11 -26.24 -1.63 13.60
C ARG A 11 -25.51 -2.04 14.88
N PRO A 12 -26.23 -2.60 15.88
CA PRO A 12 -25.58 -3.11 17.08
C PRO A 12 -24.71 -4.34 16.77
N VAL A 13 -23.48 -4.38 17.28
CA VAL A 13 -22.50 -5.48 17.09
C VAL A 13 -22.98 -6.80 17.72
N SER A 14 -23.91 -6.76 18.67
CA SER A 14 -24.41 -7.91 19.44
C SER A 14 -25.84 -8.32 19.10
N ALA A 15 -26.31 -8.11 17.87
CA ALA A 15 -27.62 -8.60 17.47
C ALA A 15 -27.65 -10.13 17.46
N GLU A 16 -28.44 -10.73 18.36
CA GLU A 16 -28.68 -12.17 18.34
C GLU A 16 -29.36 -12.59 17.01
N PRO A 17 -28.98 -13.75 16.42
CA PRO A 17 -29.60 -14.21 15.19
C PRO A 17 -31.09 -14.46 15.38
N GLY A 18 -31.91 -13.71 14.65
CA GLY A 18 -33.38 -13.88 14.64
C GLY A 18 -34.20 -12.71 15.18
N LEU A 19 -33.59 -11.64 15.66
CA LEU A 19 -34.28 -10.37 15.95
C LEU A 19 -34.43 -9.52 14.71
N PRO A 20 -35.54 -8.75 14.55
CA PRO A 20 -35.68 -7.83 13.41
C PRO A 20 -34.57 -6.79 13.44
N GLU A 21 -33.98 -6.52 12.28
CA GLU A 21 -32.95 -5.49 12.11
C GLU A 21 -33.46 -4.14 12.65
N GLN A 22 -32.90 -3.72 13.77
CA GLN A 22 -33.13 -2.37 14.29
C GLN A 22 -32.17 -1.43 13.60
N THR A 23 -32.66 -0.70 12.61
CA THR A 23 -31.97 0.49 12.08
C THR A 23 -32.08 1.60 13.12
N LEU A 24 -30.97 2.06 13.62
CA LEU A 24 -30.93 3.22 14.51
C LEU A 24 -31.14 4.51 13.72
N PRO A 25 -31.76 5.54 14.33
CA PRO A 25 -31.90 6.83 13.67
C PRO A 25 -30.52 7.41 13.35
N PRO A 26 -30.39 8.15 12.25
CA PRO A 26 -29.14 8.82 11.89
C PRO A 26 -28.64 9.72 13.02
N VAL A 27 -27.34 9.64 13.31
CA VAL A 27 -26.71 10.51 14.33
C VAL A 27 -26.07 11.69 13.61
N ALA A 28 -26.58 12.90 13.87
CA ALA A 28 -26.02 14.14 13.38
C ALA A 28 -25.07 14.74 14.43
N CYS A 29 -23.87 15.07 14.05
CA CYS A 29 -22.89 15.76 14.90
C CYS A 29 -22.18 16.88 14.14
N ARG A 30 -21.67 17.88 14.88
CA ARG A 30 -20.81 18.94 14.32
C ARG A 30 -19.37 18.62 14.67
N PRO A 31 -18.51 18.34 13.68
CA PRO A 31 -17.12 17.96 13.93
C PRO A 31 -16.31 19.03 14.69
N ASP A 32 -16.63 20.31 14.47
CA ASP A 32 -15.89 21.44 15.06
C ASP A 32 -16.14 21.63 16.56
N ASP A 33 -17.18 21.00 17.11
CA ASP A 33 -17.52 21.05 18.55
C ASP A 33 -16.96 19.87 19.35
N LEU A 34 -16.19 18.98 18.70
CA LEU A 34 -15.65 17.77 19.31
C LEU A 34 -14.34 18.03 20.05
N GLY A 35 -14.42 18.42 21.30
CA GLY A 35 -13.29 18.33 22.23
C GLY A 35 -12.86 16.85 22.46
N PRO A 36 -11.57 16.58 22.86
CA PRO A 36 -11.05 15.23 23.04
C PRO A 36 -11.92 14.32 23.94
N ALA A 37 -12.47 14.87 25.02
CA ALA A 37 -13.33 14.12 25.93
C ALA A 37 -14.68 13.71 25.30
N LEU A 38 -15.24 14.56 24.44
CA LEU A 38 -16.47 14.24 23.73
C LEU A 38 -16.22 13.24 22.59
N ALA A 39 -15.11 13.38 21.87
CA ALA A 39 -14.68 12.40 20.87
C ALA A 39 -14.47 11.01 21.47
N GLU A 40 -13.85 10.92 22.66
CA GLU A 40 -13.69 9.68 23.40
C GLU A 40 -15.04 9.10 23.87
N GLY A 41 -15.94 9.96 24.34
CA GLY A 41 -17.31 9.57 24.74
C GLY A 41 -18.10 9.00 23.56
N ILE A 42 -18.04 9.64 22.41
CA ILE A 42 -18.69 9.18 21.17
C ILE A 42 -18.08 7.86 20.70
N SER A 43 -16.75 7.74 20.68
CA SER A 43 -16.04 6.49 20.32
C SER A 43 -16.48 5.33 21.20
N ARG A 44 -16.57 5.52 22.52
CA ARG A 44 -17.05 4.49 23.45
C ARG A 44 -18.53 4.17 23.24
N ALA A 45 -19.35 5.16 22.94
CA ALA A 45 -20.77 4.94 22.67
C ALA A 45 -21.02 4.21 21.34
N LEU A 46 -20.15 4.43 20.34
CA LEU A 46 -20.22 3.76 19.04
C LEU A 46 -19.52 2.40 19.00
N ALA A 47 -18.66 2.07 19.98
CA ALA A 47 -17.95 0.80 20.03
C ALA A 47 -18.84 -0.47 19.96
N PRO A 48 -20.09 -0.47 20.50
CA PRO A 48 -21.00 -1.61 20.33
C PRO A 48 -21.67 -1.69 18.95
N TYR A 49 -21.44 -0.71 18.05
CA TYR A 49 -22.09 -0.67 16.74
C TYR A 49 -21.07 -0.92 15.65
N SER A 50 -21.40 -1.77 14.67
CA SER A 50 -20.62 -1.94 13.44
C SER A 50 -21.22 -1.11 12.31
N LEU A 51 -20.39 -0.67 11.38
CA LEU A 51 -20.84 -0.21 10.08
C LEU A 51 -21.46 -1.41 9.36
N GLY A 52 -22.65 -1.22 8.75
CA GLY A 52 -23.50 -2.29 8.24
C GLY A 52 -22.82 -3.35 7.36
N ALA A 53 -23.56 -4.41 7.03
CA ALA A 53 -23.09 -5.65 6.39
C ALA A 53 -22.23 -5.50 5.09
N ALA A 54 -22.15 -4.32 4.50
CA ALA A 54 -21.25 -4.04 3.38
C ALA A 54 -19.80 -3.81 3.84
N ALA A 55 -19.60 -3.23 5.04
CA ALA A 55 -18.28 -3.06 5.63
C ALA A 55 -17.76 -4.36 6.25
N GLU A 56 -18.66 -5.17 6.84
CA GLU A 56 -18.30 -6.48 7.40
C GLU A 56 -17.94 -7.50 6.30
N ARG A 57 -18.55 -7.40 5.11
CA ARG A 57 -18.20 -8.24 3.98
C ARG A 57 -16.82 -7.90 3.39
N GLN A 58 -16.35 -6.68 3.54
CA GLN A 58 -15.01 -6.28 3.15
C GLN A 58 -13.93 -6.92 4.05
N ASP A 59 -14.22 -7.16 5.33
CA ASP A 59 -13.28 -7.81 6.27
C ASP A 59 -13.32 -9.35 6.22
N GLN A 60 -14.40 -9.96 5.69
CA GLN A 60 -14.57 -11.42 5.70
C GLN A 60 -14.23 -12.14 4.41
N ASP A 61 -14.15 -11.41 3.29
CA ASP A 61 -13.89 -11.99 1.95
C ASP A 61 -12.48 -11.71 1.40
N GLU A 62 -11.63 -10.99 2.13
CA GLU A 62 -10.23 -10.83 1.72
C GLU A 62 -9.43 -12.08 2.11
N THR A 63 -9.47 -13.10 1.28
CA THR A 63 -8.43 -14.13 1.26
C THR A 63 -7.12 -13.45 0.85
N THR A 64 -6.45 -12.85 1.82
CA THR A 64 -5.16 -12.22 1.62
C THR A 64 -4.14 -13.30 1.33
N THR A 65 -3.73 -13.46 0.09
CA THR A 65 -2.65 -14.38 -0.26
C THR A 65 -1.31 -13.77 0.18
N PRO A 66 -0.57 -14.40 1.09
CA PRO A 66 0.73 -13.89 1.53
C PRO A 66 1.70 -13.73 0.36
N LEU A 67 2.52 -12.68 0.36
CA LEU A 67 3.52 -12.46 -0.69
C LEU A 67 4.46 -13.66 -0.86
N ALA A 68 4.81 -14.35 0.22
CA ALA A 68 5.64 -15.54 0.17
C ALA A 68 5.02 -16.64 -0.70
N GLU A 69 3.72 -16.87 -0.56
CA GLU A 69 2.97 -17.82 -1.37
C GLU A 69 2.93 -17.39 -2.84
N LEU A 70 2.70 -16.11 -3.11
CA LEU A 70 2.75 -15.54 -4.47
C LEU A 70 4.13 -15.69 -5.13
N LEU A 71 5.19 -15.66 -4.33
CA LEU A 71 6.57 -15.89 -4.78
C LEU A 71 6.94 -17.38 -4.85
N GLY A 72 6.07 -18.30 -4.42
CA GLY A 72 6.34 -19.72 -4.35
C GLY A 72 7.36 -20.09 -3.27
N VAL A 73 7.40 -19.34 -2.16
CA VAL A 73 8.34 -19.53 -1.06
C VAL A 73 7.58 -19.94 0.19
N ASP A 74 7.88 -21.12 0.73
CA ASP A 74 7.23 -21.64 1.94
C ASP A 74 7.63 -20.87 3.21
N ASP A 75 8.91 -20.49 3.34
CA ASP A 75 9.44 -19.68 4.44
C ASP A 75 10.24 -18.49 3.89
N PRO A 76 9.78 -17.26 4.09
CA PRO A 76 10.51 -16.05 3.67
C PRO A 76 11.94 -15.97 4.23
N ARG A 77 12.21 -16.59 5.40
CA ARG A 77 13.55 -16.61 6.01
C ARG A 77 14.51 -17.53 5.27
N ALA A 78 13.98 -18.46 4.46
CA ALA A 78 14.78 -19.39 3.67
C ALA A 78 15.16 -18.83 2.29
N ILE A 79 14.78 -17.61 1.95
CA ILE A 79 15.18 -16.96 0.70
C ILE A 79 16.70 -16.78 0.70
N ASP A 80 17.38 -17.55 -0.16
CA ASP A 80 18.82 -17.36 -0.42
C ASP A 80 19.00 -16.31 -1.53
N PRO A 81 19.57 -15.13 -1.23
CA PRO A 81 19.81 -14.08 -2.22
C PRO A 81 20.62 -14.56 -3.42
N ARG A 82 21.55 -15.50 -3.22
CA ARG A 82 22.39 -16.02 -4.31
C ARG A 82 21.58 -16.73 -5.40
N THR A 83 20.46 -17.36 -4.99
CA THR A 83 19.56 -18.08 -5.90
C THR A 83 18.44 -17.16 -6.39
N ALA A 84 17.86 -16.40 -5.48
CA ALA A 84 16.74 -15.51 -5.76
C ALA A 84 17.11 -14.35 -6.70
N TRP A 85 18.35 -13.87 -6.62
CA TRP A 85 18.89 -12.78 -7.46
C TRP A 85 19.66 -13.29 -8.68
N SER A 86 19.46 -14.53 -9.08
CA SER A 86 19.98 -15.03 -10.34
C SER A 86 19.43 -14.21 -11.52
N PRO A 87 20.24 -14.00 -12.59
CA PRO A 87 19.80 -13.25 -13.76
C PRO A 87 18.47 -13.75 -14.30
N ARG A 88 17.53 -12.85 -14.50
CA ARG A 88 16.18 -13.15 -14.99
C ARG A 88 16.13 -13.13 -16.52
N SER A 89 15.21 -13.92 -17.06
CA SER A 89 14.92 -13.82 -18.48
C SER A 89 14.40 -12.42 -18.83
N PRO A 90 14.59 -11.92 -20.07
CA PRO A 90 14.01 -10.64 -20.49
C PRO A 90 12.49 -10.58 -20.29
N ARG A 91 11.80 -11.71 -20.32
CA ARG A 91 10.37 -11.80 -20.06
C ARG A 91 10.02 -11.53 -18.61
N ASP A 92 10.81 -12.06 -17.68
CA ASP A 92 10.53 -12.06 -16.24
C ASP A 92 11.19 -10.89 -15.50
N PHE A 93 12.08 -10.17 -16.18
CA PHE A 93 12.69 -8.95 -15.65
C PHE A 93 11.63 -7.89 -15.38
N LEU A 94 11.65 -7.26 -14.19
CA LEU A 94 10.69 -6.28 -13.70
C LEU A 94 9.22 -6.74 -13.73
N ARG A 95 8.99 -8.05 -13.71
CA ARG A 95 7.66 -8.66 -13.63
C ARG A 95 7.50 -9.39 -12.32
N VAL A 96 6.61 -8.91 -11.45
CA VAL A 96 6.46 -9.41 -10.08
C VAL A 96 5.00 -9.58 -9.69
N PRO A 97 4.69 -10.51 -8.77
CA PRO A 97 3.34 -10.66 -8.23
C PRO A 97 3.03 -9.49 -7.28
N ILE A 98 1.79 -9.00 -7.35
CA ILE A 98 1.28 -7.94 -6.49
C ILE A 98 0.03 -8.35 -5.70
N GLY A 99 -0.53 -9.51 -5.95
CA GLY A 99 -1.72 -10.02 -5.30
C GLY A 99 -2.32 -11.20 -6.05
N SER A 100 -3.55 -11.55 -5.69
CA SER A 100 -4.38 -12.51 -6.40
C SER A 100 -5.71 -11.86 -6.81
N ASP A 101 -6.32 -12.36 -7.85
CA ASP A 101 -7.67 -11.97 -8.26
C ASP A 101 -8.74 -12.80 -7.51
N ASP A 102 -10.02 -12.51 -7.78
CA ASP A 102 -11.17 -13.19 -7.16
C ASP A 102 -11.21 -14.70 -7.43
N SER A 103 -10.50 -15.18 -8.44
CA SER A 103 -10.37 -16.61 -8.74
C SER A 103 -9.18 -17.26 -8.01
N GLY A 104 -8.38 -16.49 -7.29
CA GLY A 104 -7.14 -16.91 -6.66
C GLY A 104 -5.95 -16.95 -7.62
N ALA A 105 -6.10 -16.48 -8.85
CA ALA A 105 -4.99 -16.42 -9.80
C ALA A 105 -4.05 -15.25 -9.48
N THR A 106 -2.74 -15.49 -9.55
CA THR A 106 -1.72 -14.46 -9.27
C THR A 106 -1.78 -13.31 -10.26
N VAL A 107 -1.93 -12.10 -9.74
CA VAL A 107 -1.85 -10.86 -10.50
C VAL A 107 -0.40 -10.40 -10.58
N LEU A 108 0.11 -10.27 -11.80
CA LEU A 108 1.48 -9.85 -12.09
C LEU A 108 1.50 -8.40 -12.58
N LEU A 109 2.40 -7.60 -12.03
CA LEU A 109 2.72 -6.27 -12.52
C LEU A 109 4.03 -6.34 -13.31
N ASP A 110 4.01 -5.85 -14.55
CA ASP A 110 5.16 -5.83 -15.46
C ASP A 110 5.55 -4.38 -15.74
N LEU A 111 6.65 -3.92 -15.14
CA LEU A 111 7.10 -2.52 -15.21
C LEU A 111 7.91 -2.19 -16.45
N LYS A 112 8.08 -3.11 -17.39
CA LYS A 112 8.74 -2.84 -18.65
C LYS A 112 7.89 -1.93 -19.55
N GLU A 113 8.53 -1.27 -20.48
CA GLU A 113 7.85 -0.50 -21.52
C GLU A 113 6.96 -1.41 -22.38
N SER A 114 5.91 -0.84 -22.97
CA SER A 114 5.01 -1.57 -23.87
C SER A 114 5.72 -2.16 -25.09
N ALA A 115 6.81 -1.53 -25.56
CA ALA A 115 7.67 -2.10 -26.61
C ALA A 115 8.34 -3.42 -26.18
N GLN A 116 8.47 -3.66 -24.88
CA GLN A 116 8.99 -4.90 -24.27
C GLN A 116 7.88 -5.80 -23.72
N LEU A 117 6.65 -5.59 -24.15
CA LEU A 117 5.45 -6.31 -23.73
C LEU A 117 5.05 -6.08 -22.24
N GLY A 118 5.54 -5.02 -21.62
CA GLY A 118 5.14 -4.58 -20.29
C GLY A 118 3.95 -3.62 -20.31
N VAL A 119 3.47 -3.24 -19.12
CA VAL A 119 2.37 -2.27 -18.96
C VAL A 119 2.87 -0.81 -18.91
N GLY A 120 4.17 -0.63 -18.84
CA GLY A 120 4.84 0.68 -18.76
C GLY A 120 5.58 0.89 -17.44
N PRO A 121 6.63 1.75 -17.46
CA PRO A 121 7.46 2.03 -16.27
C PRO A 121 6.79 3.01 -15.30
N HIS A 122 5.66 3.60 -15.67
CA HIS A 122 4.96 4.59 -14.86
C HIS A 122 3.61 4.06 -14.41
N GLY A 123 3.30 4.25 -13.13
CA GLY A 123 2.02 3.88 -12.54
C GLY A 123 1.46 4.98 -11.65
N LEU A 124 0.14 5.05 -11.57
CA LEU A 124 -0.57 5.92 -10.63
C LEU A 124 -1.54 5.06 -9.82
N CYS A 125 -1.34 5.06 -8.49
CA CYS A 125 -2.25 4.40 -7.56
C CYS A 125 -3.14 5.43 -6.88
N VAL A 126 -4.46 5.32 -7.07
CA VAL A 126 -5.46 6.23 -6.50
C VAL A 126 -6.39 5.46 -5.59
N GLY A 127 -6.70 6.02 -4.44
CA GLY A 127 -7.63 5.42 -3.48
C GLY A 127 -7.76 6.28 -2.22
N ALA A 128 -8.80 6.05 -1.43
CA ALA A 128 -9.04 6.72 -0.17
C ALA A 128 -7.95 6.39 0.88
N THR A 129 -7.89 7.14 1.97
CA THR A 129 -7.07 6.77 3.13
C THR A 129 -7.56 5.42 3.68
N GLY A 130 -6.64 4.51 4.01
CA GLY A 130 -6.99 3.17 4.47
C GLY A 130 -7.29 2.14 3.37
N SER A 131 -7.30 2.51 2.08
CA SER A 131 -7.59 1.59 0.96
C SER A 131 -6.44 0.65 0.56
N GLY A 132 -5.40 0.50 1.37
CA GLY A 132 -4.29 -0.41 1.08
C GLY A 132 -3.21 0.12 0.12
N LYS A 133 -3.24 1.39 -0.33
CA LYS A 133 -2.22 1.94 -1.26
C LYS A 133 -0.78 1.74 -0.78
N SER A 134 -0.51 2.01 0.49
CA SER A 134 0.83 1.83 1.07
C SER A 134 1.21 0.35 1.15
N GLU A 135 0.26 -0.54 1.42
CA GLU A 135 0.50 -1.98 1.42
C GLU A 135 0.80 -2.51 0.02
N LEU A 136 0.08 -2.05 -1.01
CA LEU A 136 0.39 -2.37 -2.40
C LEU A 136 1.82 -1.94 -2.77
N LEU A 137 2.23 -0.72 -2.40
CA LEU A 137 3.59 -0.23 -2.67
C LEU A 137 4.65 -1.02 -1.89
N ARG A 138 4.37 -1.39 -0.64
CA ARG A 138 5.27 -2.25 0.16
C ARG A 138 5.40 -3.64 -0.45
N THR A 139 4.29 -4.23 -0.88
CA THR A 139 4.27 -5.51 -1.59
C THR A 139 5.12 -5.44 -2.87
N LEU A 140 4.96 -4.38 -3.65
CA LEU A 140 5.76 -4.17 -4.86
C LEU A 140 7.26 -4.08 -4.57
N VAL A 141 7.66 -3.27 -3.58
CA VAL A 141 9.07 -3.13 -3.15
C VAL A 141 9.62 -4.48 -2.67
N ALA A 142 8.86 -5.20 -1.83
CA ALA A 142 9.27 -6.50 -1.32
C ALA A 142 9.40 -7.55 -2.43
N ALA A 143 8.43 -7.62 -3.36
CA ALA A 143 8.46 -8.53 -4.49
C ALA A 143 9.66 -8.28 -5.42
N LEU A 144 9.93 -7.01 -5.73
CA LEU A 144 11.07 -6.61 -6.55
C LEU A 144 12.39 -6.96 -5.87
N ALA A 145 12.57 -6.60 -4.59
CA ALA A 145 13.79 -6.86 -3.83
C ALA A 145 14.03 -8.36 -3.58
N SER A 146 12.96 -9.16 -3.47
CA SER A 146 13.08 -10.61 -3.29
C SER A 146 13.48 -11.33 -4.57
N THR A 147 13.31 -10.71 -5.73
CA THR A 147 13.43 -11.39 -7.02
C THR A 147 14.49 -10.82 -7.96
N HIS A 148 15.04 -9.65 -7.66
CA HIS A 148 16.09 -8.99 -8.47
C HIS A 148 17.28 -8.65 -7.58
N GLY A 149 18.48 -8.72 -8.10
CA GLY A 149 19.69 -8.32 -7.39
C GLY A 149 19.87 -6.79 -7.37
N PRO A 150 20.64 -6.26 -6.40
CA PRO A 150 20.94 -4.83 -6.32
C PRO A 150 21.79 -4.33 -7.51
N GLU A 151 22.44 -5.22 -8.24
CA GLU A 151 23.16 -4.90 -9.47
C GLU A 151 22.19 -4.55 -10.61
N ASP A 152 21.02 -5.21 -10.63
CA ASP A 152 20.01 -5.05 -11.67
C ASP A 152 18.99 -3.98 -11.34
N LEU A 153 18.73 -3.77 -10.03
CA LEU A 153 17.66 -2.89 -9.56
C LEU A 153 18.11 -2.05 -8.36
N SER A 154 18.02 -0.74 -8.52
CA SER A 154 18.18 0.22 -7.42
C SER A 154 16.88 1.01 -7.22
N MET A 155 16.52 1.25 -5.97
CA MET A 155 15.28 1.92 -5.59
C MET A 155 15.54 3.21 -4.82
N ILE A 156 14.78 4.26 -5.16
CA ILE A 156 14.62 5.46 -4.34
C ILE A 156 13.19 5.44 -3.82
N LEU A 157 13.03 5.40 -2.50
CA LEU A 157 11.74 5.35 -1.84
C LEU A 157 11.45 6.71 -1.21
N ILE A 158 10.32 7.31 -1.59
CA ILE A 158 9.96 8.65 -1.17
C ILE A 158 8.56 8.61 -0.53
N ASP A 159 8.46 9.02 0.73
CA ASP A 159 7.20 9.22 1.43
C ASP A 159 7.02 10.70 1.75
N TYR A 160 5.99 11.32 1.20
CA TYR A 160 5.77 12.76 1.33
C TYR A 160 5.18 13.16 2.68
N LYS A 161 4.47 12.25 3.36
CA LYS A 161 3.72 12.56 4.58
C LYS A 161 4.31 11.99 5.87
N GLY A 162 5.60 11.74 5.92
CA GLY A 162 6.25 11.25 7.16
C GLY A 162 5.76 9.88 7.60
N GLY A 163 5.35 9.06 6.66
CA GLY A 163 4.89 7.72 6.91
C GLY A 163 6.05 6.74 7.06
N ALA A 164 5.98 5.87 8.05
CA ALA A 164 6.90 4.75 8.18
C ALA A 164 6.68 3.65 7.11
N ALA A 165 6.01 3.97 6.00
CA ALA A 165 5.64 2.98 4.99
C ALA A 165 6.87 2.25 4.42
N PHE A 166 7.95 2.97 4.17
CA PHE A 166 9.17 2.42 3.58
C PHE A 166 10.34 2.23 4.57
N ALA A 167 10.22 2.68 5.81
CA ALA A 167 11.27 2.54 6.81
C ALA A 167 11.81 1.09 6.98
N PRO A 168 10.97 0.03 6.93
CA PRO A 168 11.45 -1.34 7.02
C PRO A 168 12.38 -1.76 5.88
N PHE A 169 12.35 -1.06 4.74
CA PHE A 169 13.17 -1.37 3.57
C PHE A 169 14.52 -0.65 3.56
N ALA A 170 14.76 0.28 4.50
CA ALA A 170 16.01 1.03 4.57
C ALA A 170 17.29 0.16 4.58
N PRO A 171 17.31 -1.03 5.25
CA PRO A 171 18.49 -1.90 5.26
C PRO A 171 18.73 -2.67 3.96
N LEU A 172 17.79 -2.66 3.00
CA LEU A 172 17.94 -3.42 1.76
C LEU A 172 19.04 -2.83 0.87
N PRO A 173 19.92 -3.64 0.29
CA PRO A 173 20.99 -3.16 -0.59
C PRO A 173 20.48 -2.51 -1.87
N HIS A 174 19.22 -2.73 -2.23
CA HIS A 174 18.53 -2.10 -3.36
C HIS A 174 18.19 -0.63 -3.11
N VAL A 175 18.05 -0.22 -1.82
CA VAL A 175 17.58 1.11 -1.45
C VAL A 175 18.76 2.07 -1.42
N VAL A 176 18.93 2.84 -2.49
CA VAL A 176 20.00 3.85 -2.61
C VAL A 176 19.58 5.22 -2.10
N GLY A 177 18.29 5.41 -1.81
CA GLY A 177 17.75 6.63 -1.20
C GLY A 177 16.42 6.35 -0.52
N LEU A 178 16.31 6.78 0.72
CA LEU A 178 15.05 6.80 1.47
C LEU A 178 14.81 8.23 1.93
N MET A 179 13.66 8.78 1.58
CA MET A 179 13.24 10.13 1.93
C MET A 179 11.86 10.04 2.57
N ASP A 180 11.80 10.28 3.85
CA ASP A 180 10.57 10.43 4.60
C ASP A 180 10.31 11.92 4.90
N ASN A 181 9.05 12.25 5.15
CA ASN A 181 8.65 13.59 5.55
C ASN A 181 9.06 14.72 4.59
N LEU A 182 8.96 14.47 3.29
CA LEU A 182 9.35 15.42 2.25
C LEU A 182 8.56 16.74 2.30
N ALA A 183 7.37 16.71 2.95
CA ALA A 183 6.52 17.89 3.10
C ALA A 183 7.18 19.01 3.94
N ASP A 184 8.07 18.65 4.87
CA ASP A 184 8.64 19.59 5.84
C ASP A 184 10.00 20.18 5.38
N ASP A 185 10.60 19.65 4.31
CA ASP A 185 11.90 20.09 3.79
C ASP A 185 11.87 20.32 2.26
N ALA A 186 11.52 21.54 1.86
CA ALA A 186 11.54 21.95 0.46
C ALA A 186 12.96 21.84 -0.18
N GLY A 187 14.01 22.01 0.62
CA GLY A 187 15.40 21.84 0.16
C GLY A 187 15.73 20.38 -0.15
N LEU A 188 15.16 19.43 0.56
CA LEU A 188 15.31 18.02 0.27
C LEU A 188 14.64 17.62 -1.05
N VAL A 189 13.46 18.15 -1.31
CA VAL A 189 12.74 17.95 -2.59
C VAL A 189 13.61 18.37 -3.77
N GLU A 190 14.18 19.58 -3.69
CA GLU A 190 15.00 20.12 -4.78
C GLU A 190 16.30 19.34 -4.97
N ARG A 191 16.96 18.92 -3.90
CA ARG A 191 18.14 18.04 -3.96
C ARG A 191 17.82 16.67 -4.56
N ALA A 192 16.69 16.08 -4.19
CA ALA A 192 16.23 14.82 -4.76
C ALA A 192 15.98 14.94 -6.26
N ARG A 193 15.27 15.99 -6.68
CA ARG A 193 15.01 16.27 -8.08
C ARG A 193 16.29 16.46 -8.88
N ALA A 194 17.24 17.23 -8.37
CA ALA A 194 18.52 17.47 -9.01
C ALA A 194 19.36 16.19 -9.14
N SER A 195 19.37 15.34 -8.10
CA SER A 195 20.09 14.07 -8.10
C SER A 195 19.51 13.10 -9.14
N ILE A 196 18.18 12.96 -9.21
CA ILE A 196 17.53 12.10 -10.21
C ILE A 196 17.80 12.61 -11.62
N ALA A 197 17.70 13.93 -11.85
CA ALA A 197 17.98 14.53 -13.15
C ALA A 197 19.44 14.28 -13.58
N ALA A 198 20.40 14.42 -12.67
CA ALA A 198 21.81 14.14 -12.95
C ALA A 198 22.06 12.66 -13.30
N GLU A 199 21.41 11.74 -12.59
CA GLU A 199 21.51 10.31 -12.86
C GLU A 199 20.92 9.94 -14.24
N VAL A 200 19.79 10.51 -14.61
CA VAL A 200 19.19 10.33 -15.94
C VAL A 200 20.19 10.77 -17.03
N VAL A 201 20.79 11.97 -16.90
CA VAL A 201 21.80 12.46 -17.85
C VAL A 201 23.03 11.55 -17.88
N ARG A 202 23.48 11.04 -16.73
CA ARG A 202 24.60 10.12 -16.64
C ARG A 202 24.32 8.84 -17.44
N ARG A 203 23.15 8.23 -17.26
CA ARG A 203 22.76 7.00 -17.97
C ARG A 203 22.62 7.22 -19.47
N GLN A 204 22.03 8.34 -19.90
CA GLN A 204 21.91 8.69 -21.31
C GLN A 204 23.25 8.82 -22.04
N LYS A 205 24.34 9.15 -21.33
CA LYS A 205 25.69 9.22 -21.91
C LYS A 205 26.36 7.85 -22.03
N GLN A 206 25.82 6.82 -21.41
CA GLN A 206 26.36 5.47 -21.44
C GLN A 206 25.68 4.56 -22.49
N LEU A 207 24.53 5.02 -23.01
CA LEU A 207 23.82 4.40 -24.14
C LEU A 207 24.35 4.92 -25.47
#